data_510308c0ead6d8d4a550b0ae5b116e73
#
_entry.id   510308c0ead6d8d4a550b0ae5b116e73
#
_cell.length_a   1.000
_cell.length_b   1.000
_cell.length_c   1.000
_cell.angle_alpha   90.00
_cell.angle_beta   90.00
_cell.angle_gamma   90.00
#
_symmetry.space_group_name_H-M   'P 1'
#
loop_
_entity.id
_entity.type
_entity.pdbx_description
1 polymer ?
#
loop_
_entity_poly.entity_id
_entity_poly.type
_entity_poly.pdbx_seq_one_letter_code
_entity_poly.pdbx_strand_id
1 'polypeptide(L)'
;MNKMGWFKNFLKDNFYILKVRDRFNAQTQIGQRQLFVKYLRWKSKGELPPLSESGFRVFSQYEEDGLLLYIFSAIGMKNKTFVEIGSDDGINSNCANLAFNFGYHGLFLDGNEKSIKRGRKFYSKYPHPWMYAPKFKCAKVTAENINDLVAEAGLSGEIDLLSIDIDGNDYWVWKALETVQPNVVIIETHVEFGMRDIVVPYDPNYSFPGKHPVYHGASPKAMVKLGKEKGYRLVGANQLGFNFIFVKNGLGEEHMPEVSIESVLQHPSVEESWKRFEPIKDWEFISGDEAKN
;
A
#
# COMPACT_ATOMS: atom_id res chain seq x y z
N MET A 1 -5.76 32.85 7.50
CA MET A 1 -6.00 31.80 6.46
C MET A 1 -5.79 32.43 5.08
N ASN A 2 -4.76 31.99 4.34
CA ASN A 2 -4.37 32.63 3.07
C ASN A 2 -5.45 32.37 2.01
N LYS A 3 -6.01 33.42 1.38
CA LYS A 3 -7.08 33.34 0.36
C LYS A 3 -6.73 32.37 -0.79
N MET A 4 -5.45 32.28 -1.13
CA MET A 4 -4.94 31.36 -2.16
C MET A 4 -4.99 29.89 -1.73
N GLY A 5 -4.80 29.59 -0.46
CA GLY A 5 -4.95 28.25 0.11
C GLY A 5 -6.40 27.78 0.15
N TRP A 6 -7.33 28.68 0.48
CA TRP A 6 -8.77 28.40 0.43
C TRP A 6 -9.24 28.06 -1.00
N PHE A 7 -8.83 28.87 -1.98
CA PHE A 7 -9.21 28.68 -3.39
C PHE A 7 -8.64 27.36 -3.97
N LYS A 8 -7.38 27.02 -3.65
CA LYS A 8 -6.79 25.72 -4.02
C LYS A 8 -7.56 24.55 -3.42
N ASN A 9 -7.96 24.65 -2.15
CA ASN A 9 -8.75 23.59 -1.52
C ASN A 9 -10.16 23.51 -2.11
N PHE A 10 -10.81 24.63 -2.38
CA PHE A 10 -12.11 24.67 -3.06
C PHE A 10 -12.05 24.00 -4.42
N LEU A 11 -11.01 24.28 -5.23
CA LEU A 11 -10.80 23.61 -6.51
C LEU A 11 -10.56 22.12 -6.35
N LYS A 12 -9.69 21.72 -5.41
CA LYS A 12 -9.44 20.31 -5.07
C LYS A 12 -10.75 19.59 -4.69
N ASP A 13 -11.56 20.18 -3.83
CA ASP A 13 -12.75 19.55 -3.28
C ASP A 13 -13.94 19.46 -4.26
N ASN A 14 -13.99 20.33 -5.27
CA ASN A 14 -15.12 20.39 -6.20
C ASN A 14 -14.78 19.99 -7.63
N PHE A 15 -13.54 20.13 -8.06
CA PHE A 15 -13.10 19.86 -9.44
C PHE A 15 -12.05 18.75 -9.55
N TYR A 16 -11.79 18.03 -8.47
CA TYR A 16 -10.83 16.91 -8.48
C TYR A 16 -11.20 15.84 -9.52
N ILE A 17 -12.50 15.67 -9.76
CA ILE A 17 -13.03 14.79 -10.78
C ILE A 17 -12.48 15.10 -12.18
N LEU A 18 -12.29 16.37 -12.53
CA LEU A 18 -11.74 16.75 -13.82
C LEU A 18 -10.28 16.29 -13.97
N LYS A 19 -9.54 16.29 -12.88
CA LYS A 19 -8.14 15.85 -12.85
C LYS A 19 -7.97 14.33 -12.99
N VAL A 20 -8.96 13.57 -12.54
CA VAL A 20 -8.89 12.09 -12.53
C VAL A 20 -9.84 11.45 -13.55
N ARG A 21 -10.50 12.25 -14.38
CA ARG A 21 -11.52 11.82 -15.35
C ARG A 21 -11.04 10.68 -16.24
N ASP A 22 -9.80 10.75 -16.71
CA ASP A 22 -9.26 9.77 -17.64
C ASP A 22 -8.99 8.42 -16.98
N ARG A 23 -8.91 8.38 -15.63
CA ARG A 23 -8.74 7.15 -14.86
C ARG A 23 -9.98 6.25 -14.88
N PHE A 24 -11.16 6.80 -15.24
CA PHE A 24 -12.47 6.10 -15.28
C PHE A 24 -13.04 5.97 -16.68
N ASN A 25 -12.37 6.49 -17.70
CA ASN A 25 -12.91 6.44 -19.05
C ASN A 25 -12.99 4.99 -19.55
N ALA A 26 -13.83 4.78 -20.57
CA ALA A 26 -14.06 3.45 -21.13
C ALA A 26 -12.77 2.80 -21.66
N GLN A 27 -11.87 3.58 -22.24
CA GLN A 27 -10.60 3.09 -22.78
C GLN A 27 -9.72 2.51 -21.67
N THR A 28 -9.57 3.22 -20.55
CA THR A 28 -8.81 2.74 -19.39
C THR A 28 -9.41 1.46 -18.83
N GLN A 29 -10.74 1.40 -18.68
CA GLN A 29 -11.41 0.21 -18.17
C GLN A 29 -11.27 -0.99 -19.14
N ILE A 30 -11.50 -0.79 -20.43
CA ILE A 30 -11.38 -1.84 -21.45
C ILE A 30 -9.93 -2.34 -21.52
N GLY A 31 -8.94 -1.42 -21.54
CA GLY A 31 -7.53 -1.75 -21.59
C GLY A 31 -7.09 -2.64 -20.42
N GLN A 32 -7.47 -2.28 -19.19
CA GLN A 32 -7.17 -3.10 -18.00
C GLN A 32 -7.86 -4.46 -18.04
N ARG A 33 -9.13 -4.53 -18.49
CA ARG A 33 -9.85 -5.80 -18.64
C ARG A 33 -9.21 -6.70 -19.68
N GLN A 34 -8.80 -6.14 -20.82
CA GLN A 34 -8.08 -6.89 -21.85
C GLN A 34 -6.74 -7.42 -21.35
N LEU A 35 -5.98 -6.58 -20.61
CA LEU A 35 -4.70 -6.98 -20.02
C LEU A 35 -4.90 -8.09 -18.99
N PHE A 36 -5.90 -7.97 -18.11
CA PHE A 36 -6.23 -9.01 -17.14
C PHE A 36 -6.53 -10.36 -17.81
N VAL A 37 -7.38 -10.35 -18.86
CA VAL A 37 -7.68 -11.57 -19.64
C VAL A 37 -6.42 -12.12 -20.32
N LYS A 38 -5.52 -11.23 -20.79
CA LYS A 38 -4.26 -11.62 -21.41
C LYS A 38 -3.35 -12.32 -20.38
N TYR A 39 -3.22 -11.78 -19.17
CA TYR A 39 -2.49 -12.40 -18.06
C TYR A 39 -3.07 -13.78 -17.71
N LEU A 40 -4.39 -13.94 -17.63
CA LEU A 40 -5.02 -15.23 -17.38
C LEU A 40 -4.67 -16.27 -18.47
N ARG A 41 -4.63 -15.85 -19.74
CA ARG A 41 -4.23 -16.71 -20.87
C ARG A 41 -2.74 -17.08 -20.79
N TRP A 42 -1.88 -16.12 -20.49
CA TRP A 42 -0.46 -16.38 -20.33
C TRP A 42 -0.19 -17.29 -19.13
N LYS A 43 -0.88 -17.07 -18.01
CA LYS A 43 -0.83 -17.96 -16.86
C LYS A 43 -1.14 -19.42 -17.25
N SER A 44 -2.24 -19.65 -17.99
CA SER A 44 -2.64 -21.01 -18.40
C SER A 44 -1.64 -21.72 -19.32
N LYS A 45 -0.72 -20.96 -19.92
CA LYS A 45 0.36 -21.49 -20.79
C LYS A 45 1.73 -21.51 -20.10
N GLY A 46 1.85 -20.98 -18.89
CA GLY A 46 3.16 -20.80 -18.23
C GLY A 46 4.01 -19.69 -18.86
N GLU A 47 3.37 -18.70 -19.52
CA GLU A 47 4.05 -17.63 -20.28
C GLU A 47 3.93 -16.24 -19.59
N LEU A 48 3.59 -16.20 -18.29
CA LEU A 48 3.53 -14.92 -17.58
C LEU A 48 4.89 -14.22 -17.58
N PRO A 49 4.96 -12.90 -17.91
CA PRO A 49 6.21 -12.16 -17.81
C PRO A 49 6.63 -12.03 -16.33
N PRO A 50 7.86 -11.58 -16.05
CA PRO A 50 8.26 -11.22 -14.70
C PRO A 50 7.36 -10.12 -14.12
N LEU A 51 7.09 -10.16 -12.81
CA LEU A 51 6.27 -9.14 -12.13
C LEU A 51 6.80 -7.72 -12.37
N SER A 52 8.12 -7.54 -12.37
CA SER A 52 8.78 -6.24 -12.60
C SER A 52 8.46 -5.59 -13.95
N GLU A 53 7.98 -6.35 -14.93
CA GLU A 53 7.59 -5.82 -16.26
C GLU A 53 6.09 -5.48 -16.35
N SER A 54 5.33 -5.67 -15.29
CA SER A 54 3.87 -5.51 -15.30
C SER A 54 3.37 -4.18 -14.75
N GLY A 55 4.27 -3.33 -14.27
CA GLY A 55 3.93 -2.07 -13.63
C GLY A 55 3.29 -1.05 -14.58
N PHE A 56 2.22 -0.42 -14.13
CA PHE A 56 1.64 0.79 -14.73
C PHE A 56 0.81 1.55 -13.69
N ARG A 57 0.55 2.81 -13.97
CA ARG A 57 -0.16 3.74 -13.08
C ARG A 57 -1.52 4.13 -13.64
N VAL A 58 -2.55 4.02 -12.80
CA VAL A 58 -3.89 4.59 -13.03
C VAL A 58 -4.29 5.48 -11.86
N PHE A 59 -4.33 4.93 -10.65
CA PHE A 59 -4.69 5.62 -9.40
C PHE A 59 -3.53 5.70 -8.41
N SER A 60 -2.73 4.66 -8.27
CA SER A 60 -1.57 4.62 -7.37
C SER A 60 -0.59 5.76 -7.60
N GLN A 61 0.28 6.00 -6.66
CA GLN A 61 1.28 7.06 -6.76
C GLN A 61 2.32 6.74 -7.84
N TYR A 62 2.67 5.47 -7.97
CA TYR A 62 3.61 4.94 -8.96
C TYR A 62 2.94 3.83 -9.79
N GLU A 63 3.60 2.70 -10.01
CA GLU A 63 3.12 1.62 -10.90
C GLU A 63 2.41 0.48 -10.19
N GLU A 64 2.05 0.63 -8.91
CA GLU A 64 1.45 -0.42 -8.08
C GLU A 64 0.14 -0.96 -8.68
N ASP A 65 -0.63 -0.13 -9.41
CA ASP A 65 -1.86 -0.59 -10.07
C ASP A 65 -1.61 -1.75 -11.05
N GLY A 66 -0.51 -1.67 -11.81
CA GLY A 66 -0.11 -2.72 -12.74
C GLY A 66 0.37 -3.97 -12.03
N LEU A 67 1.22 -3.80 -11.02
CA LEU A 67 1.73 -4.90 -10.19
C LEU A 67 0.58 -5.65 -9.52
N LEU A 68 -0.38 -4.96 -8.94
CA LEU A 68 -1.57 -5.56 -8.32
C LEU A 68 -2.45 -6.29 -9.35
N LEU A 69 -2.66 -5.71 -10.53
CA LEU A 69 -3.44 -6.37 -11.59
C LEU A 69 -2.80 -7.70 -12.01
N TYR A 70 -1.48 -7.72 -12.17
CA TYR A 70 -0.72 -8.94 -12.44
C TYR A 70 -0.88 -9.97 -11.32
N ILE A 71 -0.61 -9.57 -10.08
CA ILE A 71 -0.68 -10.44 -8.91
C ILE A 71 -2.07 -11.10 -8.82
N PHE A 72 -3.13 -10.29 -8.89
CA PHE A 72 -4.49 -10.83 -8.81
C PHE A 72 -4.90 -11.63 -10.05
N SER A 73 -4.24 -11.48 -11.20
CA SER A 73 -4.42 -12.41 -12.32
C SER A 73 -3.78 -13.77 -12.04
N ALA A 74 -2.67 -13.77 -11.30
CA ALA A 74 -1.96 -14.99 -10.92
C ALA A 74 -2.63 -15.76 -9.78
N ILE A 75 -3.08 -15.08 -8.71
CA ILE A 75 -3.66 -15.74 -7.51
C ILE A 75 -5.19 -15.74 -7.47
N GLY A 76 -5.85 -14.93 -8.31
CA GLY A 76 -7.30 -14.72 -8.31
C GLY A 76 -7.75 -13.55 -7.42
N MET A 77 -8.93 -13.01 -7.71
CA MET A 77 -9.65 -12.03 -6.89
C MET A 77 -10.74 -12.77 -6.10
N LYS A 78 -10.46 -13.15 -4.86
CA LYS A 78 -11.35 -14.04 -4.10
C LYS A 78 -12.49 -13.28 -3.42
N ASN A 79 -12.15 -12.39 -2.49
CA ASN A 79 -13.12 -11.69 -1.65
C ASN A 79 -13.40 -10.27 -2.13
N LYS A 80 -12.53 -9.73 -2.95
CA LYS A 80 -12.56 -8.34 -3.43
C LYS A 80 -12.64 -7.33 -2.29
N THR A 81 -11.91 -7.61 -1.22
CA THR A 81 -11.86 -6.77 -0.02
C THR A 81 -10.45 -6.26 0.23
N PHE A 82 -10.38 -5.04 0.76
CA PHE A 82 -9.12 -4.42 1.12
C PHE A 82 -9.19 -3.64 2.43
N VAL A 83 -8.01 -3.41 3.02
CA VAL A 83 -7.76 -2.39 4.05
C VAL A 83 -6.59 -1.54 3.54
N GLU A 84 -6.75 -0.22 3.55
CA GLU A 84 -5.68 0.72 3.25
C GLU A 84 -5.52 1.71 4.39
N ILE A 85 -4.32 1.76 4.96
CA ILE A 85 -3.91 2.54 6.11
C ILE A 85 -2.94 3.62 5.61
N GLY A 86 -3.27 4.90 5.85
CA GLY A 86 -2.58 6.04 5.21
C GLY A 86 -3.15 6.37 3.84
N SER A 87 -4.47 6.27 3.70
CA SER A 87 -5.13 6.35 2.40
C SER A 87 -5.28 7.76 1.82
N ASP A 88 -4.93 8.83 2.55
CA ASP A 88 -5.31 10.22 2.25
C ASP A 88 -6.81 10.30 1.91
N ASP A 89 -7.15 10.66 0.68
CA ASP A 89 -8.54 10.72 0.22
C ASP A 89 -9.01 9.44 -0.53
N GLY A 90 -8.18 8.39 -0.56
CA GLY A 90 -8.48 7.14 -1.25
C GLY A 90 -8.56 7.25 -2.77
N ILE A 91 -7.99 8.31 -3.38
CA ILE A 91 -8.04 8.55 -4.82
C ILE A 91 -6.65 8.39 -5.45
N ASN A 92 -5.62 8.92 -4.81
CA ASN A 92 -4.22 8.61 -5.09
C ASN A 92 -3.79 7.48 -4.15
N SER A 93 -4.16 6.26 -4.44
CA SER A 93 -4.20 5.18 -3.49
C SER A 93 -3.99 3.84 -4.18
N ASN A 94 -3.35 2.89 -3.52
CA ASN A 94 -3.08 1.56 -4.05
C ASN A 94 -4.36 0.74 -4.25
N CYS A 95 -5.39 0.99 -3.45
CA CYS A 95 -6.66 0.26 -3.53
C CYS A 95 -7.69 0.91 -4.46
N ALA A 96 -7.50 2.17 -4.87
CA ALA A 96 -8.48 2.92 -5.65
C ALA A 96 -8.81 2.26 -7.00
N ASN A 97 -7.80 1.83 -7.74
CA ASN A 97 -8.02 1.17 -9.03
C ASN A 97 -8.86 -0.11 -8.91
N LEU A 98 -8.60 -0.89 -7.89
CA LEU A 98 -9.36 -2.11 -7.60
C LEU A 98 -10.81 -1.78 -7.22
N ALA A 99 -11.02 -0.73 -6.40
CA ALA A 99 -12.36 -0.30 -6.02
C ALA A 99 -13.17 0.20 -7.23
N PHE A 100 -12.59 1.06 -8.08
CA PHE A 100 -13.30 1.65 -9.20
C PHE A 100 -13.47 0.72 -10.40
N ASN A 101 -12.44 -0.04 -10.75
CA ASN A 101 -12.39 -0.78 -12.00
C ASN A 101 -12.66 -2.29 -11.83
N PHE A 102 -12.51 -2.84 -10.61
CA PHE A 102 -12.62 -4.28 -10.36
C PHE A 102 -13.67 -4.66 -9.30
N GLY A 103 -14.38 -3.67 -8.74
CA GLY A 103 -15.48 -3.91 -7.81
C GLY A 103 -15.03 -4.36 -6.43
N TYR A 104 -13.85 -3.91 -6.00
CA TYR A 104 -13.39 -4.10 -4.63
C TYR A 104 -14.11 -3.15 -3.68
N HIS A 105 -14.30 -3.59 -2.44
CA HIS A 105 -14.78 -2.77 -1.33
C HIS A 105 -13.90 -3.00 -0.10
N GLY A 106 -13.97 -2.13 0.88
CA GLY A 106 -13.12 -2.26 2.04
C GLY A 106 -13.08 -1.02 2.90
N LEU A 107 -11.93 -0.77 3.50
CA LEU A 107 -11.72 0.29 4.46
C LEU A 107 -10.55 1.17 4.06
N PHE A 108 -10.79 2.47 3.97
CA PHE A 108 -9.78 3.52 3.94
C PHE A 108 -9.64 4.15 5.31
N LEU A 109 -8.42 4.14 5.86
CA LEU A 109 -8.06 4.72 7.14
C LEU A 109 -7.04 5.84 6.93
N ASP A 110 -7.30 7.00 7.50
CA ASP A 110 -6.35 8.13 7.49
C ASP A 110 -6.58 9.04 8.71
N GLY A 111 -5.52 9.66 9.21
CA GLY A 111 -5.58 10.62 10.31
C GLY A 111 -6.15 11.99 9.92
N ASN A 112 -6.22 12.31 8.63
CA ASN A 112 -6.65 13.61 8.12
C ASN A 112 -8.15 13.65 7.81
N GLU A 113 -8.91 14.27 8.69
CA GLU A 113 -10.37 14.38 8.53
C GLU A 113 -10.81 15.05 7.21
N LYS A 114 -10.03 16.03 6.72
CA LYS A 114 -10.36 16.71 5.45
C LYS A 114 -10.21 15.78 4.26
N SER A 115 -9.17 14.96 4.25
CA SER A 115 -8.93 13.94 3.24
C SER A 115 -10.03 12.90 3.25
N ILE A 116 -10.38 12.37 4.41
CA ILE A 116 -11.47 11.40 4.58
C ILE A 116 -12.83 11.98 4.10
N LYS A 117 -13.15 13.22 4.44
CA LYS A 117 -14.38 13.88 3.95
C LYS A 117 -14.37 14.04 2.42
N ARG A 118 -13.22 14.37 1.83
CA ARG A 118 -13.05 14.47 0.37
C ARG A 118 -13.28 13.13 -0.29
N GLY A 119 -12.66 12.07 0.21
CA GLY A 119 -12.81 10.71 -0.27
C GLY A 119 -14.28 10.26 -0.26
N ARG A 120 -14.95 10.37 0.89
CA ARG A 120 -16.39 10.06 1.00
C ARG A 120 -17.23 10.79 -0.03
N LYS A 121 -17.01 12.13 -0.20
CA LYS A 121 -17.71 12.94 -1.18
C LYS A 121 -17.43 12.49 -2.61
N PHE A 122 -16.19 12.11 -2.90
CA PHE A 122 -15.80 11.67 -4.22
C PHE A 122 -16.45 10.33 -4.56
N TYR A 123 -16.29 9.32 -3.72
CA TYR A 123 -16.82 7.97 -3.94
C TYR A 123 -18.36 7.93 -3.98
N SER A 124 -19.05 8.83 -3.26
CA SER A 124 -20.52 8.92 -3.32
C SER A 124 -21.08 9.40 -4.66
N LYS A 125 -20.24 9.95 -5.54
CA LYS A 125 -20.66 10.48 -6.84
C LYS A 125 -20.50 9.50 -8.00
N TYR A 126 -19.88 8.35 -7.75
CA TYR A 126 -19.58 7.36 -8.79
C TYR A 126 -20.53 6.17 -8.73
N PRO A 127 -21.07 5.74 -9.90
CA PRO A 127 -22.03 4.64 -9.96
C PRO A 127 -21.47 3.30 -9.50
N HIS A 128 -20.18 3.00 -9.80
CA HIS A 128 -19.59 1.70 -9.50
C HIS A 128 -19.30 1.46 -8.03
N PRO A 129 -18.62 2.37 -7.31
CA PRO A 129 -18.46 2.23 -5.86
C PRO A 129 -19.75 2.49 -5.09
N TRP A 130 -20.76 3.05 -5.71
CA TRP A 130 -21.99 3.48 -5.10
C TRP A 130 -22.75 2.36 -4.36
N MET A 131 -22.83 1.15 -4.94
CA MET A 131 -23.54 0.02 -4.31
C MET A 131 -22.73 -0.66 -3.22
N TYR A 132 -21.40 -0.65 -3.34
CA TYR A 132 -20.45 -1.27 -2.44
C TYR A 132 -19.32 -0.30 -2.12
N ALA A 133 -19.67 0.93 -1.79
CA ALA A 133 -18.67 1.97 -1.52
C ALA A 133 -17.76 1.55 -0.38
N PRO A 134 -16.44 1.73 -0.54
CA PRO A 134 -15.52 1.54 0.56
C PRO A 134 -15.88 2.41 1.77
N LYS A 135 -15.65 1.92 2.96
CA LYS A 135 -15.80 2.67 4.19
C LYS A 135 -14.61 3.61 4.36
N PHE A 136 -14.85 4.78 4.90
CA PHE A 136 -13.84 5.77 5.23
C PHE A 136 -13.87 6.05 6.72
N LYS A 137 -12.76 5.90 7.43
CA LYS A 137 -12.67 6.18 8.86
C LYS A 137 -11.50 7.11 9.14
N CYS A 138 -11.77 8.23 9.81
CA CYS A 138 -10.73 9.13 10.29
C CYS A 138 -10.23 8.62 11.64
N ALA A 139 -8.99 8.19 11.70
CA ALA A 139 -8.34 7.75 12.92
C ALA A 139 -6.83 7.86 12.79
N LYS A 140 -6.14 8.24 13.87
CA LYS A 140 -4.71 7.98 14.01
C LYS A 140 -4.56 6.49 14.30
N VAL A 141 -3.95 5.76 13.37
CA VAL A 141 -3.75 4.31 13.52
C VAL A 141 -2.52 4.04 14.38
N THR A 142 -2.68 3.13 15.33
CA THR A 142 -1.63 2.66 16.24
C THR A 142 -1.66 1.14 16.34
N ALA A 143 -0.60 0.54 16.91
CA ALA A 143 -0.56 -0.90 17.14
C ALA A 143 -1.71 -1.38 18.05
N GLU A 144 -2.12 -0.54 19.01
CA GLU A 144 -3.18 -0.88 19.98
C GLU A 144 -4.59 -0.85 19.37
N ASN A 145 -4.85 0.02 18.38
CA ASN A 145 -6.21 0.24 17.91
C ASN A 145 -6.52 -0.34 16.52
N ILE A 146 -5.52 -0.81 15.78
CA ILE A 146 -5.73 -1.26 14.38
C ILE A 146 -6.73 -2.42 14.28
N ASN A 147 -6.67 -3.37 15.18
CA ASN A 147 -7.57 -4.52 15.19
C ASN A 147 -9.04 -4.11 15.40
N ASP A 148 -9.28 -3.21 16.34
CA ASP A 148 -10.63 -2.69 16.61
C ASP A 148 -11.14 -1.85 15.43
N LEU A 149 -10.29 -0.98 14.86
CA LEU A 149 -10.64 -0.16 13.71
C LEU A 149 -11.09 -0.99 12.51
N VAL A 150 -10.42 -2.10 12.25
CA VAL A 150 -10.75 -3.03 11.16
C VAL A 150 -12.01 -3.84 11.48
N ALA A 151 -12.13 -4.36 12.71
CA ALA A 151 -13.31 -5.11 13.16
C ALA A 151 -14.59 -4.26 13.12
N GLU A 152 -14.55 -3.01 13.59
CA GLU A 152 -15.67 -2.07 13.54
C GLU A 152 -16.12 -1.74 12.10
N ALA A 153 -15.22 -1.86 11.14
CA ALA A 153 -15.57 -1.76 9.73
C ALA A 153 -16.26 -3.02 9.19
N GLY A 154 -16.38 -4.08 10.01
CA GLY A 154 -16.98 -5.35 9.63
C GLY A 154 -16.05 -6.20 8.75
N LEU A 155 -14.75 -6.00 8.85
CA LEU A 155 -13.75 -6.79 8.16
C LEU A 155 -13.05 -7.74 9.14
N SER A 156 -12.94 -9.01 8.77
CA SER A 156 -12.25 -10.05 9.54
C SER A 156 -11.88 -11.23 8.66
N GLY A 157 -10.91 -12.02 9.09
CA GLY A 157 -10.47 -13.20 8.37
C GLY A 157 -9.76 -12.88 7.05
N GLU A 158 -9.96 -13.68 6.02
CA GLU A 158 -9.24 -13.53 4.73
C GLU A 158 -9.73 -12.29 3.95
N ILE A 159 -8.79 -11.45 3.54
CA ILE A 159 -8.99 -10.32 2.62
C ILE A 159 -7.99 -10.40 1.46
N ASP A 160 -8.28 -9.73 0.35
CA ASP A 160 -7.37 -9.78 -0.80
C ASP A 160 -6.16 -8.86 -0.63
N LEU A 161 -6.33 -7.63 -0.13
CA LEU A 161 -5.26 -6.64 -0.08
C LEU A 161 -5.22 -5.87 1.24
N LEU A 162 -4.00 -5.74 1.78
CA LEU A 162 -3.63 -4.78 2.80
C LEU A 162 -2.61 -3.81 2.21
N SER A 163 -2.83 -2.51 2.33
CA SER A 163 -1.86 -1.47 2.00
C SER A 163 -1.58 -0.63 3.24
N ILE A 164 -0.30 -0.40 3.57
CA ILE A 164 0.14 0.38 4.73
C ILE A 164 1.18 1.38 4.29
N ASP A 165 0.89 2.67 4.49
CA ASP A 165 1.80 3.78 4.22
C ASP A 165 1.36 4.96 5.11
N ILE A 166 1.94 5.07 6.30
CA ILE A 166 1.57 6.08 7.32
C ILE A 166 2.75 6.97 7.74
N ASP A 167 3.83 6.93 6.97
CA ASP A 167 5.05 7.71 7.28
C ASP A 167 5.48 7.56 8.74
N GLY A 168 5.48 6.32 9.29
CA GLY A 168 5.75 6.19 10.71
C GLY A 168 5.82 4.79 11.29
N ASN A 169 4.74 4.35 11.89
CA ASN A 169 4.67 3.09 12.63
C ASN A 169 4.23 1.88 11.77
N ASP A 170 4.50 1.88 10.47
CA ASP A 170 4.05 0.87 9.50
C ASP A 170 4.38 -0.55 9.95
N TYR A 171 5.64 -0.78 10.33
CA TYR A 171 6.12 -2.05 10.87
C TYR A 171 5.30 -2.52 12.07
N TRP A 172 5.07 -1.62 13.04
CA TRP A 172 4.39 -1.93 14.29
C TRP A 172 2.91 -2.20 14.08
N VAL A 173 2.27 -1.44 13.20
CA VAL A 173 0.88 -1.62 12.82
C VAL A 173 0.70 -2.96 12.11
N TRP A 174 1.56 -3.30 11.14
CA TRP A 174 1.47 -4.61 10.49
C TRP A 174 1.75 -5.76 11.45
N LYS A 175 2.75 -5.59 12.34
CA LYS A 175 3.05 -6.57 13.38
C LYS A 175 1.82 -6.86 14.26
N ALA A 176 1.12 -5.83 14.71
CA ALA A 176 -0.02 -5.93 15.61
C ALA A 176 -1.32 -6.40 14.94
N LEU A 177 -1.44 -6.25 13.61
CA LEU A 177 -2.67 -6.57 12.89
C LEU A 177 -2.87 -8.08 12.79
N GLU A 178 -3.97 -8.58 13.42
CA GLU A 178 -4.35 -9.99 13.45
C GLU A 178 -5.80 -10.23 12.99
N THR A 179 -6.65 -9.21 13.04
CA THR A 179 -8.08 -9.30 12.69
C THR A 179 -8.31 -9.77 11.26
N VAL A 180 -7.41 -9.44 10.33
CA VAL A 180 -7.48 -9.84 8.93
C VAL A 180 -6.22 -10.57 8.48
N GLN A 181 -6.40 -11.45 7.49
CA GLN A 181 -5.32 -12.22 6.85
C GLN A 181 -5.30 -11.88 5.35
N PRO A 182 -4.53 -10.87 4.93
CA PRO A 182 -4.45 -10.46 3.54
C PRO A 182 -3.75 -11.51 2.67
N ASN A 183 -4.21 -11.66 1.42
CA ASN A 183 -3.51 -12.48 0.43
C ASN A 183 -2.28 -11.74 -0.14
N VAL A 184 -2.38 -10.41 -0.21
CA VAL A 184 -1.31 -9.50 -0.67
C VAL A 184 -1.15 -8.37 0.34
N VAL A 185 0.10 -7.99 0.62
CA VAL A 185 0.44 -6.82 1.44
C VAL A 185 1.34 -5.90 0.62
N ILE A 186 0.98 -4.61 0.54
CA ILE A 186 1.89 -3.54 0.12
C ILE A 186 2.21 -2.71 1.36
N ILE A 187 3.49 -2.48 1.60
CA ILE A 187 3.91 -1.74 2.79
C ILE A 187 5.15 -0.90 2.51
N GLU A 188 5.15 0.32 3.02
CA GLU A 188 6.32 1.19 2.93
C GLU A 188 7.48 0.65 3.76
N THR A 189 8.69 0.72 3.17
CA THR A 189 9.95 0.42 3.85
C THR A 189 10.91 1.59 3.71
N HIS A 190 11.75 1.80 4.72
CA HIS A 190 12.75 2.86 4.68
C HIS A 190 14.01 2.40 3.96
N VAL A 191 14.07 2.67 2.66
CA VAL A 191 15.24 2.36 1.80
C VAL A 191 16.50 3.10 2.25
N GLU A 192 16.36 4.23 2.95
CA GLU A 192 17.44 4.99 3.57
C GLU A 192 18.27 4.16 4.56
N PHE A 193 17.65 3.17 5.20
CA PHE A 193 18.34 2.26 6.13
C PHE A 193 19.17 1.19 5.42
N GLY A 194 19.04 1.07 4.08
CA GLY A 194 19.79 0.11 3.28
C GLY A 194 19.59 -1.34 3.75
N MET A 195 20.65 -2.11 3.78
CA MET A 195 20.62 -3.54 4.15
C MET A 195 20.75 -3.77 5.67
N ARG A 196 20.65 -2.73 6.51
CA ARG A 196 20.68 -2.85 7.97
C ARG A 196 19.44 -3.58 8.45
N ASP A 197 19.55 -4.23 9.59
CA ASP A 197 18.42 -4.91 10.25
C ASP A 197 17.96 -4.05 11.43
N ILE A 198 17.22 -2.99 11.12
CA ILE A 198 16.84 -1.97 12.09
C ILE A 198 15.40 -1.52 11.94
N VAL A 199 14.79 -1.23 13.08
CA VAL A 199 13.45 -0.67 13.23
C VAL A 199 13.55 0.53 14.18
N VAL A 200 12.86 1.63 13.86
CA VAL A 200 12.72 2.73 14.81
C VAL A 200 11.80 2.29 15.95
N PRO A 201 12.18 2.54 17.23
CA PRO A 201 11.36 2.17 18.38
C PRO A 201 9.93 2.69 18.26
N TYR A 202 8.95 1.90 18.72
CA TYR A 202 7.55 2.25 18.68
C TYR A 202 7.24 3.50 19.51
N ASP A 203 6.52 4.42 18.92
CA ASP A 203 5.95 5.59 19.60
C ASP A 203 4.48 5.80 19.17
N PRO A 204 3.48 5.48 20.02
CA PRO A 204 2.07 5.66 19.68
C PRO A 204 1.70 7.15 19.42
N ASN A 205 2.53 8.07 19.88
CA ASN A 205 2.34 9.51 19.68
C ASN A 205 3.08 10.05 18.45
N TYR A 206 3.86 9.23 17.77
CA TYR A 206 4.60 9.66 16.59
C TYR A 206 3.70 10.38 15.57
N SER A 207 4.20 11.44 15.00
CA SER A 207 3.59 12.17 13.88
C SER A 207 4.69 12.71 13.00
N PHE A 208 4.63 12.43 11.71
CA PHE A 208 5.62 12.92 10.74
C PHE A 208 5.76 14.46 10.80
N PRO A 209 6.96 15.03 10.71
CA PRO A 209 8.26 14.38 10.48
C PRO A 209 8.99 13.92 11.76
N GLY A 210 8.34 13.96 12.93
CA GLY A 210 8.95 13.54 14.19
C GLY A 210 10.20 14.36 14.56
N LYS A 211 11.23 13.66 15.09
CA LYS A 211 12.53 14.26 15.40
C LYS A 211 13.41 14.51 14.17
N HIS A 212 13.24 13.69 13.14
CA HIS A 212 13.95 13.79 11.86
C HIS A 212 13.15 13.07 10.76
N PRO A 213 13.06 13.63 9.53
CA PRO A 213 12.21 13.07 8.46
C PRO A 213 12.55 11.64 8.03
N VAL A 214 13.76 11.15 8.34
CA VAL A 214 14.20 9.78 8.04
C VAL A 214 14.09 8.86 9.25
N TYR A 215 13.84 9.39 10.45
CA TYR A 215 13.82 8.59 11.68
C TYR A 215 12.40 8.07 11.97
N HIS A 216 11.94 7.12 11.19
CA HIS A 216 10.69 6.38 11.39
C HIS A 216 10.70 5.06 10.59
N GLY A 217 9.70 4.20 10.82
CA GLY A 217 9.52 2.97 10.07
C GLY A 217 10.59 1.90 10.31
N ALA A 218 10.79 1.05 9.32
CA ALA A 218 11.69 -0.09 9.38
C ALA A 218 12.49 -0.27 8.09
N SER A 219 13.67 -0.86 8.21
CA SER A 219 14.50 -1.22 7.07
C SER A 219 13.85 -2.31 6.21
N PRO A 220 14.21 -2.40 4.91
CA PRO A 220 13.85 -3.50 4.03
C PRO A 220 14.06 -4.88 4.66
N LYS A 221 15.20 -5.07 5.33
CA LYS A 221 15.55 -6.36 5.95
C LYS A 221 14.67 -6.72 7.14
N ALA A 222 14.39 -5.76 8.02
CA ALA A 222 13.48 -5.98 9.16
C ALA A 222 12.04 -6.24 8.67
N MET A 223 11.58 -5.53 7.62
CA MET A 223 10.26 -5.73 7.04
C MET A 223 10.11 -7.12 6.41
N VAL A 224 11.12 -7.61 5.68
CA VAL A 224 11.11 -8.97 5.11
C VAL A 224 11.10 -10.03 6.22
N LYS A 225 11.83 -9.83 7.32
CA LYS A 225 11.76 -10.73 8.49
C LYS A 225 10.35 -10.80 9.06
N LEU A 226 9.71 -9.66 9.29
CA LEU A 226 8.32 -9.60 9.76
C LEU A 226 7.38 -10.30 8.80
N GLY A 227 7.52 -10.05 7.49
CA GLY A 227 6.72 -10.73 6.46
C GLY A 227 6.84 -12.24 6.54
N LYS A 228 8.04 -12.77 6.66
CA LYS A 228 8.29 -14.22 6.82
C LYS A 228 7.64 -14.79 8.07
N GLU A 229 7.73 -14.11 9.19
CA GLU A 229 7.10 -14.52 10.46
C GLU A 229 5.59 -14.59 10.36
N LYS A 230 5.00 -13.65 9.62
CA LYS A 230 3.54 -13.61 9.36
C LYS A 230 3.10 -14.57 8.24
N GLY A 231 4.04 -15.34 7.63
CA GLY A 231 3.72 -16.32 6.60
C GLY A 231 3.66 -15.78 5.18
N TYR A 232 4.39 -14.70 4.90
CA TYR A 232 4.48 -14.08 3.57
C TYR A 232 5.90 -14.17 3.01
N ARG A 233 6.00 -14.05 1.69
CA ARG A 233 7.26 -13.89 0.97
C ARG A 233 7.27 -12.57 0.21
N LEU A 234 8.43 -11.94 0.09
CA LEU A 234 8.65 -10.79 -0.78
C LEU A 234 8.60 -11.26 -2.25
N VAL A 235 7.76 -10.64 -3.08
CA VAL A 235 7.65 -10.97 -4.51
C VAL A 235 8.07 -9.80 -5.42
N GLY A 236 8.22 -8.60 -4.88
CA GLY A 236 8.62 -7.42 -5.63
C GLY A 236 8.50 -6.15 -4.78
N ALA A 237 8.75 -5.02 -5.44
CA ALA A 237 8.54 -3.69 -4.92
C ALA A 237 8.14 -2.77 -6.08
N ASN A 238 7.73 -1.53 -5.76
CA ASN A 238 7.65 -0.50 -6.78
C ASN A 238 9.04 -0.15 -7.31
N GLN A 239 9.11 0.52 -8.46
CA GLN A 239 10.37 0.81 -9.15
C GLN A 239 11.37 1.58 -8.27
N LEU A 240 10.91 2.40 -7.35
CA LEU A 240 11.76 3.15 -6.43
C LEU A 240 12.19 2.34 -5.20
N GLY A 241 11.63 1.16 -4.99
CA GLY A 241 12.05 0.20 -3.96
C GLY A 241 11.51 0.47 -2.56
N PHE A 242 10.64 1.45 -2.34
CA PHE A 242 10.14 1.74 -0.99
C PHE A 242 8.80 1.05 -0.66
N ASN A 243 7.93 0.75 -1.63
CA ASN A 243 6.73 -0.05 -1.43
C ASN A 243 7.03 -1.52 -1.70
N PHE A 244 7.25 -2.30 -0.65
CA PHE A 244 7.45 -3.74 -0.76
C PHE A 244 6.12 -4.47 -0.93
N ILE A 245 6.12 -5.50 -1.78
CA ILE A 245 4.96 -6.32 -2.08
C ILE A 245 5.19 -7.74 -1.60
N PHE A 246 4.33 -8.16 -0.68
CA PHE A 246 4.35 -9.51 -0.11
C PHE A 246 3.12 -10.29 -0.56
N VAL A 247 3.30 -11.57 -0.82
CA VAL A 247 2.21 -12.52 -1.11
C VAL A 247 2.25 -13.64 -0.09
N LYS A 248 1.08 -14.02 0.41
CA LYS A 248 0.90 -15.13 1.36
C LYS A 248 1.49 -16.42 0.78
N ASN A 249 2.25 -17.15 1.58
CA ASN A 249 2.82 -18.43 1.17
C ASN A 249 1.73 -19.41 0.74
N GLY A 250 2.01 -20.25 -0.28
CA GLY A 250 1.04 -21.13 -0.89
C GLY A 250 0.20 -20.50 -2.02
N LEU A 251 0.33 -19.19 -2.29
CA LEU A 251 -0.41 -18.51 -3.35
C LEU A 251 0.53 -18.10 -4.50
N GLY A 252 0.38 -18.72 -5.68
CA GLY A 252 1.03 -18.29 -6.93
C GLY A 252 2.56 -18.38 -6.92
N GLU A 253 3.14 -19.30 -6.17
CA GLU A 253 4.59 -19.46 -6.02
C GLU A 253 5.28 -19.78 -7.34
N GLU A 254 4.60 -20.54 -8.21
CA GLU A 254 5.09 -20.89 -9.53
C GLU A 254 5.22 -19.68 -10.49
N HIS A 255 4.51 -18.60 -10.20
CA HIS A 255 4.51 -17.39 -11.03
C HIS A 255 5.25 -16.23 -10.37
N MET A 256 5.28 -16.22 -9.05
CA MET A 256 5.88 -15.16 -8.22
C MET A 256 6.69 -15.82 -7.07
N PRO A 257 7.86 -16.37 -7.39
CA PRO A 257 8.77 -16.89 -6.35
C PRO A 257 9.24 -15.77 -5.42
N GLU A 258 9.77 -16.13 -4.26
CA GLU A 258 10.46 -15.17 -3.39
C GLU A 258 11.63 -14.54 -4.13
N VAL A 259 11.73 -13.20 -3.99
CA VAL A 259 12.85 -12.43 -4.54
C VAL A 259 13.75 -11.90 -3.43
N SER A 260 15.02 -11.62 -3.74
CA SER A 260 15.94 -11.03 -2.77
C SER A 260 15.69 -9.52 -2.60
N ILE A 261 16.07 -8.98 -1.46
CA ILE A 261 15.96 -7.53 -1.19
C ILE A 261 16.80 -6.74 -2.20
N GLU A 262 18.00 -7.23 -2.51
CA GLU A 262 18.91 -6.59 -3.46
C GLU A 262 18.28 -6.48 -4.86
N SER A 263 17.48 -7.46 -5.25
CA SER A 263 16.85 -7.47 -6.58
C SER A 263 15.77 -6.40 -6.74
N VAL A 264 15.16 -5.94 -5.66
CA VAL A 264 14.11 -4.91 -5.66
C VAL A 264 14.63 -3.51 -5.31
N LEU A 265 15.89 -3.39 -4.85
CA LEU A 265 16.54 -2.13 -4.50
C LEU A 265 17.54 -1.64 -5.57
N GLN A 266 17.26 -1.90 -6.85
CA GLN A 266 18.22 -1.63 -7.94
C GLN A 266 18.12 -0.22 -8.52
N HIS A 267 17.11 0.57 -8.16
CA HIS A 267 16.98 1.92 -8.69
C HIS A 267 18.10 2.82 -8.15
N PRO A 268 18.75 3.66 -9.00
CA PRO A 268 19.88 4.49 -8.58
C PRO A 268 19.58 5.43 -7.40
N SER A 269 18.32 5.87 -7.25
CA SER A 269 17.90 6.72 -6.12
C SER A 269 18.02 6.02 -4.76
N VAL A 270 18.04 4.69 -4.72
CA VAL A 270 18.15 3.93 -3.46
C VAL A 270 19.53 4.16 -2.83
N GLU A 271 20.61 3.99 -3.58
CA GLU A 271 21.97 4.26 -3.07
C GLU A 271 22.14 5.72 -2.65
N GLU A 272 21.56 6.65 -3.41
CA GLU A 272 21.58 8.06 -3.06
C GLU A 272 20.84 8.33 -1.75
N SER A 273 19.73 7.64 -1.52
CA SER A 273 18.93 7.77 -0.30
C SER A 273 19.69 7.34 0.96
N TRP A 274 20.65 6.40 0.86
CA TRP A 274 21.44 5.94 2.00
C TRP A 274 22.24 7.06 2.67
N LYS A 275 22.60 8.12 1.94
CA LYS A 275 23.27 9.31 2.48
C LYS A 275 22.39 10.04 3.52
N ARG A 276 21.08 9.87 3.44
CA ARG A 276 20.12 10.49 4.38
C ARG A 276 20.12 9.82 5.74
N PHE A 277 20.68 8.60 5.83
CA PHE A 277 20.81 7.89 7.11
C PHE A 277 21.94 8.47 7.99
N GLU A 278 22.95 9.09 7.39
CA GLU A 278 24.16 9.55 8.11
C GLU A 278 23.85 10.44 9.33
N PRO A 279 22.92 11.40 9.28
CA PRO A 279 22.59 12.25 10.43
C PRO A 279 22.00 11.51 11.64
N ILE A 280 21.46 10.32 11.44
CA ILE A 280 20.73 9.56 12.45
C ILE A 280 21.41 8.21 12.80
N LYS A 281 22.54 7.90 12.20
CA LYS A 281 23.21 6.58 12.31
C LYS A 281 23.51 6.13 13.75
N ASP A 282 23.76 7.10 14.64
CA ASP A 282 24.09 6.87 16.05
C ASP A 282 22.85 6.99 16.96
N TRP A 283 21.65 7.09 16.38
CA TRP A 283 20.41 7.14 17.15
C TRP A 283 19.99 5.74 17.58
N GLU A 284 19.01 5.68 18.49
CA GLU A 284 18.48 4.42 18.99
C GLU A 284 17.68 3.68 17.89
N PHE A 285 18.06 2.45 17.61
CA PHE A 285 17.33 1.51 16.78
C PHE A 285 17.26 0.18 17.50
N ILE A 286 16.23 -0.59 17.23
CA ILE A 286 16.15 -1.98 17.66
C ILE A 286 16.35 -2.89 16.44
N SER A 287 16.90 -4.08 16.65
CA SER A 287 17.00 -5.05 15.58
C SER A 287 15.64 -5.64 15.24
N GLY A 288 15.45 -6.11 14.00
CA GLY A 288 14.24 -6.82 13.64
C GLY A 288 13.98 -8.05 14.53
N ASP A 289 15.02 -8.64 15.11
CA ASP A 289 14.89 -9.77 16.04
C ASP A 289 14.45 -9.33 17.45
N GLU A 290 14.90 -8.18 17.95
CA GLU A 290 14.46 -7.59 19.23
C GLU A 290 13.04 -7.04 19.14
N ALA A 291 12.65 -6.54 17.98
CA ALA A 291 11.29 -6.08 17.73
C ALA A 291 10.23 -7.20 17.83
N LYS A 292 10.64 -8.48 17.93
CA LYS A 292 9.74 -9.64 18.09
C LYS A 292 9.13 -9.76 19.47
N ASN A 293 9.79 -9.24 20.49
CA ASN A 293 9.35 -9.28 21.88
C ASN A 293 8.56 -8.04 22.26
#